data_f43c35155aad0a425a5ee7b3be3e19ef
#
_entry.id   f43c35155aad0a425a5ee7b3be3e19ef
#
_cell.length_a   1.000
_cell.length_b   1.000
_cell.length_c   1.000
_cell.angle_alpha   90.00
_cell.angle_beta   90.00
_cell.angle_gamma   90.00
#
_symmetry.space_group_name_H-M   'P 1'
#
loop_
_entity.id
_entity.type
_entity.pdbx_description
1 polymer ?
#
loop_
_entity_poly.entity_id
_entity_poly.type
_entity_poly.pdbx_seq_one_letter_code
_entity_poly.pdbx_strand_id
1 'polypeptide(L)'
;MRFATKSAVLIAVVASLFSFAKFEHCRVHGWGGSDVYVHACYSDLPALLLDRHLNTHQWPYKDGNNAVEYPPGVAMVMWATSFAVDHNYKQYRNYFDVNAILISLLFIFVVILLKKMSPEYWYLAPLAPAVIASLFINWDIWAVLPALLSIYWFDNKKYERSALSLGIAIATKFFPVVLLIPIFFNL
;
A
#
# COMPACT_ATOMS: atom_id res chain seq x y z
N MET A 1 -3.37 5.49 -27.58
CA MET A 1 -3.64 5.08 -26.18
C MET A 1 -2.88 3.83 -25.72
N ARG A 2 -2.77 2.73 -26.48
CA ARG A 2 -2.10 1.48 -26.02
C ARG A 2 -0.61 1.62 -25.65
N PHE A 3 0.19 2.42 -26.36
CA PHE A 3 1.63 2.62 -26.06
C PHE A 3 1.86 3.38 -24.76
N ALA A 4 1.00 4.36 -24.45
CA ALA A 4 1.10 5.16 -23.25
C ALA A 4 0.93 4.35 -21.97
N THR A 5 0.01 3.38 -21.94
CA THR A 5 -0.23 2.52 -20.79
C THR A 5 0.93 1.53 -20.55
N LYS A 6 1.54 1.01 -21.63
CA LYS A 6 2.67 0.07 -21.53
C LYS A 6 3.87 0.65 -20.79
N SER A 7 4.25 1.91 -21.08
CA SER A 7 5.37 2.56 -20.37
C SER A 7 5.10 2.80 -18.90
N ALA A 8 3.85 3.15 -18.53
CA ALA A 8 3.47 3.30 -17.12
C ALA A 8 3.58 1.97 -16.36
N VAL A 9 3.05 0.89 -16.94
CA VAL A 9 3.17 -0.46 -16.36
C VAL A 9 4.63 -0.86 -16.22
N LEU A 10 5.45 -0.68 -17.27
CA LEU A 10 6.86 -1.05 -17.23
C LEU A 10 7.61 -0.33 -16.11
N ILE A 11 7.45 1.01 -16.01
CA ILE A 11 8.12 1.79 -14.96
C ILE A 11 7.62 1.38 -13.57
N ALA A 12 6.32 1.17 -13.38
CA ALA A 12 5.78 0.71 -12.11
C ALA A 12 6.34 -0.67 -11.71
N VAL A 13 6.43 -1.62 -12.65
CA VAL A 13 7.01 -2.94 -12.41
C VAL A 13 8.49 -2.82 -12.06
N VAL A 14 9.27 -2.05 -12.81
CA VAL A 14 10.70 -1.83 -12.52
C VAL A 14 10.89 -1.21 -11.14
N ALA A 15 10.13 -0.17 -10.79
CA ALA A 15 10.18 0.46 -9.47
C ALA A 15 9.82 -0.54 -8.34
N SER A 16 8.78 -1.38 -8.56
CA SER A 16 8.41 -2.43 -7.62
C SER A 16 9.51 -3.46 -7.44
N LEU A 17 10.19 -3.87 -8.51
CA LEU A 17 11.32 -4.81 -8.43
C LEU A 17 12.50 -4.23 -7.66
N PHE A 18 12.85 -2.96 -7.88
CA PHE A 18 13.90 -2.29 -7.10
C PHE A 18 13.50 -2.17 -5.61
N SER A 19 12.26 -1.79 -5.34
CA SER A 19 11.75 -1.77 -3.97
C SER A 19 11.82 -3.16 -3.33
N PHE A 20 11.38 -4.20 -4.04
CA PHE A 20 11.40 -5.57 -3.53
C PHE A 20 12.83 -6.06 -3.24
N ALA A 21 13.79 -5.77 -4.12
CA ALA A 21 15.19 -6.12 -3.93
C ALA A 21 15.80 -5.52 -2.63
N LYS A 22 15.34 -4.36 -2.20
CA LYS A 22 15.75 -3.74 -0.92
C LYS A 22 15.47 -4.65 0.27
N PHE A 23 14.40 -5.45 0.22
CA PHE A 23 13.98 -6.31 1.33
C PHE A 23 14.60 -7.72 1.29
N GLU A 24 15.43 -8.04 0.27
CA GLU A 24 15.94 -9.40 0.06
C GLU A 24 16.75 -9.90 1.27
N HIS A 25 17.55 -9.04 1.91
CA HIS A 25 18.29 -9.44 3.11
C HIS A 25 17.34 -9.99 4.18
N CYS A 26 16.32 -9.22 4.58
CA CYS A 26 15.35 -9.67 5.60
C CYS A 26 14.50 -10.85 5.14
N ARG A 27 14.21 -10.98 3.84
CA ARG A 27 13.49 -12.14 3.29
C ARG A 27 14.26 -13.44 3.44
N VAL A 28 15.58 -13.39 3.42
CA VAL A 28 16.46 -14.56 3.56
C VAL A 28 16.77 -14.85 5.02
N HIS A 29 17.08 -13.80 5.82
CA HIS A 29 17.58 -13.94 7.19
C HIS A 29 16.49 -13.73 8.25
N GLY A 30 15.33 -13.23 7.88
CA GLY A 30 14.21 -12.94 8.80
C GLY A 30 14.13 -11.46 9.20
N TRP A 31 12.99 -11.08 9.77
CA TRP A 31 12.70 -9.71 10.23
C TRP A 31 12.82 -9.62 11.76
N GLY A 32 14.01 -9.81 12.31
CA GLY A 32 14.22 -9.81 13.76
C GLY A 32 15.30 -8.84 14.22
N GLY A 33 15.13 -8.31 15.46
CA GLY A 33 16.15 -7.50 16.13
C GLY A 33 16.53 -6.20 15.43
N SER A 34 17.78 -5.75 15.66
CA SER A 34 18.32 -4.53 15.05
C SER A 34 18.74 -4.69 13.58
N ASP A 35 18.80 -5.92 13.10
CA ASP A 35 19.28 -6.26 11.75
C ASP A 35 18.43 -5.60 10.65
N VAL A 36 17.12 -5.52 10.88
CA VAL A 36 16.19 -4.85 9.95
C VAL A 36 16.50 -3.38 9.72
N TYR A 37 17.08 -2.70 10.70
CA TYR A 37 17.46 -1.29 10.59
C TYR A 37 18.84 -1.13 9.96
N VAL A 38 19.79 -2.00 10.29
CA VAL A 38 21.15 -2.00 9.71
C VAL A 38 21.07 -2.21 8.20
N HIS A 39 20.23 -3.13 7.75
CA HIS A 39 20.04 -3.43 6.32
C HIS A 39 18.89 -2.65 5.67
N ALA A 40 18.31 -1.67 6.37
CA ALA A 40 17.22 -0.82 5.88
C ALA A 40 16.03 -1.59 5.30
N CYS A 41 15.75 -2.82 5.80
CA CYS A 41 14.68 -3.70 5.32
C CYS A 41 13.53 -3.88 6.32
N TYR A 42 13.36 -2.94 7.27
CA TYR A 42 12.18 -2.90 8.13
C TYR A 42 10.90 -2.80 7.31
N SER A 43 9.88 -3.57 7.70
CA SER A 43 8.55 -3.54 7.13
C SER A 43 7.51 -3.93 8.18
N ASP A 44 6.41 -3.18 8.24
CA ASP A 44 5.24 -3.50 9.04
C ASP A 44 4.55 -4.80 8.57
N LEU A 45 4.70 -5.15 7.29
CA LEU A 45 4.05 -6.32 6.70
C LEU A 45 4.36 -7.59 7.50
N PRO A 46 5.63 -8.02 7.66
CA PRO A 46 5.94 -9.18 8.49
C PRO A 46 5.88 -8.90 9.99
N ALA A 47 6.20 -7.67 10.44
CA ALA A 47 6.25 -7.36 11.86
C ALA A 47 4.87 -7.54 12.53
N LEU A 48 3.82 -6.99 11.95
CA LEU A 48 2.47 -7.04 12.52
C LEU A 48 1.78 -8.41 12.37
N LEU A 49 2.31 -9.31 11.54
CA LEU A 49 1.73 -10.66 11.41
C LEU A 49 1.66 -11.38 12.75
N LEU A 50 2.73 -11.35 13.56
CA LEU A 50 2.75 -11.95 14.88
C LEU A 50 2.37 -10.98 15.98
N ASP A 51 2.84 -9.74 15.93
CA ASP A 51 2.60 -8.76 16.99
C ASP A 51 1.11 -8.46 17.19
N ARG A 52 0.28 -8.72 16.18
CA ARG A 52 -1.17 -8.56 16.21
C ARG A 52 -1.96 -9.85 16.04
N HIS A 53 -1.30 -11.02 16.24
CA HIS A 53 -1.91 -12.36 16.15
C HIS A 53 -2.65 -12.64 14.83
N LEU A 54 -2.27 -11.97 13.73
CA LEU A 54 -2.88 -12.17 12.41
C LEU A 54 -2.60 -13.58 11.87
N ASN A 55 -1.49 -14.17 12.27
CA ASN A 55 -1.14 -15.55 11.90
C ASN A 55 -2.12 -16.60 12.46
N THR A 56 -2.89 -16.27 13.50
CA THR A 56 -3.96 -17.13 14.03
C THR A 56 -5.31 -16.87 13.36
N HIS A 57 -5.36 -15.98 12.35
CA HIS A 57 -6.58 -15.52 11.68
C HIS A 57 -7.59 -14.87 12.63
N GLN A 58 -7.15 -14.42 13.81
CA GLN A 58 -8.00 -13.71 14.75
C GLN A 58 -8.43 -12.37 14.16
N TRP A 59 -9.68 -11.97 14.44
CA TRP A 59 -10.18 -10.66 14.04
C TRP A 59 -9.32 -9.53 14.64
N PRO A 60 -8.87 -8.55 13.84
CA PRO A 60 -7.86 -7.55 14.25
C PRO A 60 -8.19 -6.71 15.48
N TYR A 61 -9.46 -6.64 15.89
CA TYR A 61 -9.93 -5.85 17.04
C TYR A 61 -10.55 -6.71 18.13
N LYS A 62 -10.37 -8.03 18.10
CA LYS A 62 -10.98 -8.93 19.08
C LYS A 62 -10.37 -8.78 20.46
N ASP A 63 -9.06 -8.60 20.54
CA ASP A 63 -8.32 -8.46 21.79
C ASP A 63 -7.73 -7.05 21.87
N GLY A 64 -8.18 -6.26 22.87
CA GLY A 64 -7.74 -4.88 23.05
C GLY A 64 -6.24 -4.71 23.28
N ASN A 65 -5.55 -5.72 23.85
CA ASN A 65 -4.11 -5.67 24.08
C ASN A 65 -3.28 -5.88 22.79
N ASN A 66 -3.85 -6.60 21.81
CA ASN A 66 -3.21 -6.93 20.54
C ASN A 66 -3.98 -6.38 19.34
N ALA A 67 -4.89 -5.43 19.59
CA ALA A 67 -5.64 -4.79 18.52
C ALA A 67 -4.71 -4.09 17.52
N VAL A 68 -5.09 -4.15 16.24
CA VAL A 68 -4.39 -3.41 15.19
C VAL A 68 -4.69 -1.92 15.36
N GLU A 69 -3.65 -1.08 15.33
CA GLU A 69 -3.78 0.38 15.49
C GLU A 69 -4.27 1.08 14.21
N TYR A 70 -4.34 0.36 13.11
CA TYR A 70 -4.79 0.89 11.83
C TYR A 70 -6.31 0.99 11.74
N PRO A 71 -6.85 1.92 10.94
CA PRO A 71 -8.27 1.97 10.63
C PRO A 71 -8.79 0.69 9.98
N PRO A 72 -10.13 0.44 10.01
CA PRO A 72 -10.72 -0.83 9.59
C PRO A 72 -10.36 -1.29 8.18
N GLY A 73 -10.20 -0.37 7.23
CA GLY A 73 -9.87 -0.72 5.84
C GLY A 73 -8.53 -1.44 5.70
N VAL A 74 -7.46 -0.92 6.34
CA VAL A 74 -6.15 -1.61 6.35
C VAL A 74 -6.22 -2.89 7.19
N ALA A 75 -6.84 -2.85 8.37
CA ALA A 75 -6.95 -4.01 9.23
C ALA A 75 -7.64 -5.19 8.53
N MET A 76 -8.68 -4.92 7.72
CA MET A 76 -9.33 -5.96 6.89
C MET A 76 -8.38 -6.55 5.85
N VAL A 77 -7.55 -5.71 5.20
CA VAL A 77 -6.54 -6.19 4.24
C VAL A 77 -5.51 -7.07 4.94
N MET A 78 -4.97 -6.62 6.08
CA MET A 78 -4.01 -7.36 6.88
C MET A 78 -4.57 -8.74 7.27
N TRP A 79 -5.80 -8.76 7.77
CA TRP A 79 -6.50 -9.98 8.16
C TRP A 79 -6.78 -10.90 6.97
N ALA A 80 -7.35 -10.36 5.88
CA ALA A 80 -7.68 -11.16 4.70
C ALA A 80 -6.43 -11.79 4.06
N THR A 81 -5.31 -11.07 4.00
CA THR A 81 -4.06 -11.59 3.44
C THR A 81 -3.38 -12.63 4.34
N SER A 82 -3.70 -12.66 5.64
CA SER A 82 -3.17 -13.68 6.55
C SER A 82 -3.67 -15.09 6.21
N PHE A 83 -4.86 -15.22 5.61
CA PHE A 83 -5.40 -16.53 5.17
C PHE A 83 -4.67 -17.14 3.96
N ALA A 84 -3.86 -16.34 3.27
CA ALA A 84 -3.04 -16.84 2.17
C ALA A 84 -1.69 -17.41 2.62
N VAL A 85 -1.47 -17.53 3.95
CA VAL A 85 -0.17 -17.90 4.51
C VAL A 85 -0.33 -19.03 5.53
N ASP A 86 0.39 -20.13 5.30
CA ASP A 86 0.41 -21.25 6.22
C ASP A 86 1.24 -20.97 7.47
N HIS A 87 0.88 -21.62 8.59
CA HIS A 87 1.65 -21.63 9.83
C HIS A 87 2.91 -22.46 9.69
N ASN A 88 4.00 -21.87 9.17
CA ASN A 88 5.30 -22.52 9.07
C ASN A 88 6.44 -21.52 9.32
N TYR A 89 7.69 -22.01 9.33
CA TYR A 89 8.87 -21.15 9.55
C TYR A 89 9.08 -20.06 8.49
N LYS A 90 8.40 -20.13 7.33
CA LYS A 90 8.44 -19.12 6.25
C LYS A 90 7.27 -18.13 6.30
N GLN A 91 6.42 -18.18 7.33
CA GLN A 91 5.19 -17.37 7.39
C GLN A 91 5.44 -15.86 7.18
N TYR A 92 6.48 -15.30 7.77
CA TYR A 92 6.84 -13.87 7.58
C TYR A 92 7.14 -13.54 6.13
N ARG A 93 7.99 -14.38 5.51
CA ARG A 93 8.36 -14.20 4.11
C ARG A 93 7.15 -14.35 3.20
N ASN A 94 6.35 -15.38 3.39
CA ASN A 94 5.18 -15.63 2.56
C ASN A 94 4.15 -14.51 2.71
N TYR A 95 3.94 -14.01 3.92
CA TYR A 95 3.04 -12.89 4.18
C TYR A 95 3.54 -11.60 3.52
N PHE A 96 4.84 -11.31 3.64
CA PHE A 96 5.47 -10.20 2.94
C PHE A 96 5.28 -10.33 1.42
N ASP A 97 5.57 -11.48 0.85
CA ASP A 97 5.51 -11.72 -0.60
C ASP A 97 4.08 -11.56 -1.15
N VAL A 98 3.08 -12.10 -0.47
CA VAL A 98 1.66 -11.94 -0.85
C VAL A 98 1.27 -10.46 -0.85
N ASN A 99 1.58 -9.73 0.23
CA ASN A 99 1.28 -8.31 0.33
C ASN A 99 2.08 -7.49 -0.69
N ALA A 100 3.35 -7.81 -0.94
CA ALA A 100 4.18 -7.13 -1.93
C ALA A 100 3.61 -7.27 -3.36
N ILE A 101 3.07 -8.44 -3.71
CA ILE A 101 2.38 -8.65 -4.99
C ILE A 101 1.15 -7.75 -5.08
N LEU A 102 0.28 -7.73 -4.06
CA LEU A 102 -0.93 -6.93 -4.06
C LEU A 102 -0.62 -5.42 -4.10
N ILE A 103 0.35 -4.97 -3.31
CA ILE A 103 0.84 -3.58 -3.30
C ILE A 103 1.39 -3.21 -4.69
N SER A 104 2.17 -4.09 -5.34
CA SER A 104 2.69 -3.85 -6.68
C SER A 104 1.57 -3.70 -7.72
N LEU A 105 0.53 -4.52 -7.63
CA LEU A 105 -0.64 -4.42 -8.51
C LEU A 105 -1.36 -3.08 -8.31
N LEU A 106 -1.61 -2.67 -7.07
CA LEU A 106 -2.21 -1.36 -6.76
C LEU A 106 -1.31 -0.21 -7.24
N PHE A 107 0.01 -0.33 -7.07
CA PHE A 107 0.96 0.68 -7.53
C PHE A 107 0.94 0.84 -9.04
N ILE A 108 0.79 -0.23 -9.81
CA ILE A 108 0.59 -0.15 -11.27
C ILE A 108 -0.66 0.69 -11.58
N PHE A 109 -1.78 0.47 -10.89
CA PHE A 109 -2.99 1.27 -11.08
C PHE A 109 -2.78 2.73 -10.71
N VAL A 110 -2.07 3.02 -9.60
CA VAL A 110 -1.69 4.38 -9.20
C VAL A 110 -0.90 5.06 -10.31
N VAL A 111 0.12 4.41 -10.85
CA VAL A 111 0.99 5.00 -11.90
C VAL A 111 0.21 5.22 -13.21
N ILE A 112 -0.68 4.30 -13.58
CA ILE A 112 -1.57 4.49 -14.75
C ILE A 112 -2.49 5.69 -14.52
N LEU A 113 -3.05 5.84 -13.32
CA LEU A 113 -3.93 6.95 -12.97
C LEU A 113 -3.17 8.28 -12.96
N LEU A 114 -1.98 8.33 -12.37
CA LEU A 114 -1.10 9.50 -12.39
C LEU A 114 -0.80 9.93 -13.84
N LYS A 115 -0.49 8.98 -14.71
CA LYS A 115 -0.26 9.28 -16.13
C LYS A 115 -1.48 9.86 -16.82
N LYS A 116 -2.68 9.46 -16.40
CA LYS A 116 -3.92 10.01 -16.93
C LYS A 116 -4.21 11.41 -16.40
N MET A 117 -3.87 11.68 -15.14
CA MET A 117 -4.08 12.98 -14.48
C MET A 117 -3.02 14.02 -14.86
N SER A 118 -1.76 13.59 -14.98
CA SER A 118 -0.60 14.45 -15.27
C SER A 118 0.30 13.81 -16.32
N PRO A 119 -0.05 13.87 -17.63
CA PRO A 119 0.68 13.18 -18.69
C PRO A 119 2.15 13.60 -18.83
N GLU A 120 2.51 14.77 -18.35
CA GLU A 120 3.84 15.35 -18.46
C GLU A 120 4.78 14.92 -17.33
N TYR A 121 4.27 14.79 -16.09
CA TYR A 121 5.10 14.59 -14.87
C TYR A 121 4.86 13.26 -14.15
N TRP A 122 3.99 12.39 -14.66
CA TRP A 122 3.59 11.13 -13.99
C TRP A 122 4.75 10.23 -13.57
N TYR A 123 5.84 10.23 -14.33
CA TYR A 123 7.00 9.37 -14.10
C TYR A 123 7.83 9.78 -12.88
N LEU A 124 7.69 11.02 -12.42
CA LEU A 124 8.44 11.51 -11.26
C LEU A 124 8.07 10.74 -9.98
N ALA A 125 6.79 10.38 -9.81
CA ALA A 125 6.35 9.65 -8.62
C ALA A 125 6.95 8.23 -8.57
N PRO A 126 6.76 7.34 -9.58
CA PRO A 126 7.31 5.98 -9.50
C PRO A 126 8.84 5.92 -9.53
N LEU A 127 9.52 6.94 -10.04
CA LEU A 127 10.99 7.01 -10.06
C LEU A 127 11.58 7.73 -8.85
N ALA A 128 10.74 8.29 -7.96
CA ALA A 128 11.24 8.95 -6.77
C ALA A 128 11.91 7.94 -5.83
N PRO A 129 13.15 8.20 -5.37
CA PRO A 129 13.85 7.31 -4.44
C PRO A 129 13.05 7.02 -3.17
N ALA A 130 12.30 8.00 -2.67
CA ALA A 130 11.44 7.85 -1.50
C ALA A 130 10.33 6.81 -1.74
N VAL A 131 9.69 6.82 -2.92
CA VAL A 131 8.65 5.83 -3.27
C VAL A 131 9.26 4.43 -3.36
N ILE A 132 10.38 4.28 -4.06
CA ILE A 132 11.09 2.99 -4.18
C ILE A 132 11.50 2.48 -2.79
N ALA A 133 12.01 3.36 -1.93
CA ALA A 133 12.46 2.99 -0.58
C ALA A 133 11.31 2.58 0.36
N SER A 134 10.10 3.10 0.17
CA SER A 134 8.98 2.94 1.11
C SER A 134 7.83 2.05 0.64
N LEU A 135 7.80 1.64 -0.63
CA LEU A 135 6.63 0.98 -1.25
C LEU A 135 6.12 -0.25 -0.46
N PHE A 136 7.02 -1.06 0.12
CA PHE A 136 6.68 -2.26 0.88
C PHE A 136 6.94 -2.13 2.38
N ILE A 137 7.03 -0.90 2.90
CA ILE A 137 7.13 -0.71 4.36
C ILE A 137 5.78 -1.01 5.02
N ASN A 138 4.68 -0.55 4.43
CA ASN A 138 3.34 -0.69 4.99
C ASN A 138 2.26 -0.75 3.88
N TRP A 139 0.98 -0.71 4.28
CA TRP A 139 -0.20 -0.80 3.38
C TRP A 139 -0.70 0.55 2.86
N ASP A 140 0.10 1.63 2.86
CA ASP A 140 -0.38 2.97 2.50
C ASP A 140 -1.00 3.06 1.11
N ILE A 141 -0.50 2.26 0.17
CA ILE A 141 -1.00 2.26 -1.21
C ILE A 141 -2.51 1.95 -1.31
N TRP A 142 -3.05 1.20 -0.36
CA TRP A 142 -4.48 0.89 -0.27
C TRP A 142 -5.34 2.12 0.00
N ALA A 143 -4.78 3.17 0.62
CA ALA A 143 -5.43 4.47 0.81
C ALA A 143 -5.07 5.45 -0.32
N VAL A 144 -3.85 5.40 -0.84
CA VAL A 144 -3.37 6.28 -1.90
C VAL A 144 -4.18 6.12 -3.18
N LEU A 145 -4.45 4.88 -3.61
CA LEU A 145 -5.22 4.64 -4.83
C LEU A 145 -6.64 5.24 -4.77
N PRO A 146 -7.48 4.95 -3.75
CA PRO A 146 -8.79 5.57 -3.68
C PRO A 146 -8.74 7.09 -3.43
N ALA A 147 -7.71 7.63 -2.75
CA ALA A 147 -7.51 9.06 -2.62
C ALA A 147 -7.27 9.73 -4.00
N LEU A 148 -6.40 9.16 -4.82
CA LEU A 148 -6.15 9.65 -6.19
C LEU A 148 -7.39 9.49 -7.08
N LEU A 149 -8.14 8.40 -6.94
CA LEU A 149 -9.41 8.22 -7.64
C LEU A 149 -10.43 9.28 -7.23
N SER A 150 -10.46 9.68 -5.96
CA SER A 150 -11.32 10.76 -5.49
C SER A 150 -11.00 12.07 -6.20
N ILE A 151 -9.72 12.47 -6.24
CA ILE A 151 -9.28 13.67 -6.96
C ILE A 151 -9.66 13.57 -8.45
N TYR A 152 -9.35 12.45 -9.08
CA TYR A 152 -9.67 12.22 -10.48
C TYR A 152 -11.18 12.33 -10.78
N TRP A 153 -12.04 11.76 -9.93
CA TRP A 153 -13.48 11.86 -10.10
C TRP A 153 -13.99 13.29 -9.84
N PHE A 154 -13.41 13.99 -8.88
CA PHE A 154 -13.75 15.39 -8.58
C PHE A 154 -13.47 16.28 -9.78
N ASP A 155 -12.26 16.23 -10.36
CA ASP A 155 -11.89 17.00 -11.54
C ASP A 155 -12.79 16.72 -12.75
N ASN A 156 -13.32 15.49 -12.84
CA ASN A 156 -14.27 15.09 -13.88
C ASN A 156 -15.75 15.34 -13.48
N LYS A 157 -16.01 16.12 -12.42
CA LYS A 157 -17.36 16.50 -11.92
C LYS A 157 -18.23 15.31 -11.53
N LYS A 158 -17.62 14.17 -11.17
CA LYS A 158 -18.31 12.95 -10.70
C LYS A 158 -18.29 12.90 -9.17
N TYR A 159 -18.97 13.86 -8.54
CA TYR A 159 -18.87 14.12 -7.10
C TYR A 159 -19.25 12.94 -6.22
N GLU A 160 -20.29 12.16 -6.57
CA GLU A 160 -20.68 10.97 -5.81
C GLU A 160 -19.56 9.91 -5.78
N ARG A 161 -18.90 9.67 -6.93
CA ARG A 161 -17.77 8.72 -7.02
C ARG A 161 -16.56 9.26 -6.27
N SER A 162 -16.32 10.56 -6.34
CA SER A 162 -15.28 11.23 -5.59
C SER A 162 -15.48 11.03 -4.08
N ALA A 163 -16.68 11.33 -3.58
CA ALA A 163 -17.03 11.20 -2.17
C ALA A 163 -16.90 9.75 -1.68
N LEU A 164 -17.41 8.77 -2.46
CA LEU A 164 -17.27 7.35 -2.13
C LEU A 164 -15.80 6.92 -2.06
N SER A 165 -15.00 7.30 -3.07
CA SER A 165 -13.57 6.98 -3.10
C SER A 165 -12.81 7.61 -1.94
N LEU A 166 -13.13 8.86 -1.58
CA LEU A 166 -12.53 9.53 -0.43
C LEU A 166 -12.92 8.86 0.88
N GLY A 167 -14.19 8.47 1.03
CA GLY A 167 -14.66 7.74 2.21
C GLY A 167 -13.91 6.41 2.39
N ILE A 168 -13.70 5.64 1.30
CA ILE A 168 -12.89 4.42 1.32
C ILE A 168 -11.44 4.73 1.71
N ALA A 169 -10.84 5.78 1.14
CA ALA A 169 -9.46 6.19 1.47
C ALA A 169 -9.30 6.51 2.94
N ILE A 170 -10.21 7.30 3.52
CA ILE A 170 -10.21 7.70 4.93
C ILE A 170 -10.45 6.48 5.85
N ALA A 171 -11.38 5.59 5.48
CA ALA A 171 -11.63 4.35 6.23
C ALA A 171 -10.42 3.39 6.20
N THR A 172 -9.56 3.52 5.19
CA THR A 172 -8.32 2.73 5.05
C THR A 172 -7.18 3.35 5.85
N LYS A 173 -6.96 4.67 5.74
CA LYS A 173 -6.01 5.45 6.53
C LYS A 173 -6.51 6.87 6.71
N PHE A 174 -6.16 7.51 7.82
CA PHE A 174 -6.70 8.83 8.17
C PHE A 174 -6.17 9.99 7.33
N PHE A 175 -4.95 9.90 6.79
CA PHE A 175 -4.32 11.04 6.11
C PHE A 175 -5.12 11.61 4.91
N PRO A 176 -5.93 10.84 4.14
CA PRO A 176 -6.71 11.42 3.05
C PRO A 176 -7.81 12.38 3.50
N VAL A 177 -8.13 12.46 4.79
CA VAL A 177 -9.09 13.42 5.34
C VAL A 177 -8.72 14.87 4.98
N VAL A 178 -7.42 15.17 4.80
CA VAL A 178 -6.95 16.49 4.40
C VAL A 178 -7.51 16.95 3.05
N LEU A 179 -7.90 16.01 2.18
CA LEU A 179 -8.51 16.32 0.88
C LEU A 179 -9.92 16.90 1.00
N LEU A 180 -10.59 16.77 2.15
CA LEU A 180 -11.88 17.44 2.39
C LEU A 180 -11.74 18.97 2.30
N ILE A 181 -10.60 19.53 2.72
CA ILE A 181 -10.37 20.97 2.71
C ILE A 181 -10.45 21.54 1.29
N PRO A 182 -9.58 21.14 0.32
CA PRO A 182 -9.66 21.69 -1.02
C PRO A 182 -10.96 21.32 -1.75
N ILE A 183 -11.54 20.14 -1.49
CA ILE A 183 -12.83 19.76 -2.09
C ILE A 183 -13.93 20.70 -1.64
N PHE A 184 -13.99 21.01 -0.33
CA PHE A 184 -15.01 21.91 0.22
C PHE A 184 -14.94 23.34 -0.38
N PHE A 185 -13.72 23.85 -0.60
CA PHE A 185 -13.53 25.20 -1.16
C PHE A 185 -13.68 25.28 -2.69
N ASN A 186 -13.80 24.16 -3.39
CA ASN A 186 -13.94 24.11 -4.85
C ASN A 186 -15.29 23.53 -5.32
N LEU A 187 -16.24 23.28 -4.40
CA LEU A 187 -17.63 22.96 -4.71
C LEU A 187 -18.43 24.23 -5.00
#